data_45b499bd335436611300a012732dfb1a
#
_entry.id   45b499bd335436611300a012732dfb1a
#
_cell.length_a   1.000
_cell.length_b   1.000
_cell.length_c   1.000
_cell.angle_alpha   90.00
_cell.angle_beta   90.00
_cell.angle_gamma   90.00
#
_symmetry.space_group_name_H-M   'P 1'
#
loop_
_entity.id
_entity.type
_entity.pdbx_description
1 polymer ?
#
loop_
_entity_poly.entity_id
_entity_poly.type
_entity_poly.pdbx_seq_one_letter_code
_entity_poly.pdbx_strand_id
1 'polypeptide(L)'
;MTILAGLCSITFRDLSVDDVVALAAEAGLAGIEWGADRHVPPGSDAGSVADRCADAGLACPSYGTYLFAGRAAVDDVDAACATAVELGAANLRIWAPDEAGAADVADIADRAGGRGLTVSLEFHPGTRTGTAASTLALLAEVDRPNLFTYWQPDPGLSRADALAEHAAVTGHLSHLHVFTWGPAGFVDRRPLAAGVDLWQPVLAAEGTGRWGHDRWAFLEYVPGDDPACLVGEATTLRAWTGEAGRA
;
A
#
# COMPACT_ATOMS: atom_id res chain seq x y z
N MET A 1 1.71 13.47 -12.34
CA MET A 1 1.63 12.35 -11.37
C MET A 1 0.34 11.60 -11.68
N THR A 2 0.43 10.32 -11.92
CA THR A 2 -0.72 9.46 -12.24
C THR A 2 -1.04 8.59 -11.03
N ILE A 3 -2.32 8.23 -10.82
CA ILE A 3 -2.68 7.16 -9.89
C ILE A 3 -2.91 5.91 -10.73
N LEU A 4 -2.20 4.83 -10.39
CA LEU A 4 -2.26 3.55 -11.06
C LEU A 4 -3.02 2.54 -10.19
N ALA A 5 -3.85 1.71 -10.83
CA ALA A 5 -4.59 0.66 -10.15
C ALA A 5 -3.71 -0.58 -9.95
N GLY A 6 -3.60 -1.04 -8.72
CA GLY A 6 -2.82 -2.22 -8.35
C GLY A 6 -3.57 -3.17 -7.41
N LEU A 7 -2.93 -4.27 -7.07
CA LEU A 7 -3.40 -5.27 -6.10
C LEU A 7 -2.45 -5.32 -4.91
N CYS A 8 -2.97 -5.32 -3.70
CA CYS A 8 -2.22 -5.78 -2.54
C CYS A 8 -2.33 -7.32 -2.48
N SER A 9 -1.22 -8.04 -2.57
CA SER A 9 -1.22 -9.50 -2.70
C SER A 9 -1.87 -10.22 -1.50
N ILE A 10 -1.87 -9.59 -0.33
CA ILE A 10 -2.50 -10.15 0.87
C ILE A 10 -4.02 -10.24 0.77
N THR A 11 -4.64 -9.63 -0.24
CA THR A 11 -6.06 -9.84 -0.56
C THR A 11 -6.36 -11.32 -0.76
N PHE A 12 -5.41 -12.06 -1.32
CA PHE A 12 -5.54 -13.50 -1.62
C PHE A 12 -4.42 -14.30 -0.97
N ARG A 13 -4.40 -14.33 0.35
CA ARG A 13 -3.30 -14.92 1.15
C ARG A 13 -3.06 -16.41 0.88
N ASP A 14 -4.07 -17.14 0.41
CA ASP A 14 -4.00 -18.59 0.19
C ASP A 14 -3.64 -18.96 -1.25
N LEU A 15 -3.57 -18.01 -2.15
CA LEU A 15 -3.12 -18.25 -3.52
C LEU A 15 -1.59 -18.28 -3.63
N SER A 16 -1.10 -18.99 -4.64
CA SER A 16 0.33 -18.95 -4.99
C SER A 16 0.71 -17.63 -5.66
N VAL A 17 2.01 -17.33 -5.72
CA VAL A 17 2.53 -16.17 -6.46
C VAL A 17 2.05 -16.20 -7.92
N ASP A 18 2.09 -17.37 -8.57
CA ASP A 18 1.66 -17.51 -9.97
C ASP A 18 0.17 -17.20 -10.15
N ASP A 19 -0.67 -17.67 -9.22
CA ASP A 19 -2.11 -17.42 -9.28
C ASP A 19 -2.42 -15.93 -9.05
N VAL A 20 -1.71 -15.28 -8.12
CA VAL A 20 -1.88 -13.83 -7.86
C VAL A 20 -1.46 -13.00 -9.07
N VAL A 21 -0.32 -13.35 -9.73
CA VAL A 21 0.15 -12.69 -10.95
C VAL A 21 -0.87 -12.87 -12.08
N ALA A 22 -1.35 -14.10 -12.31
CA ALA A 22 -2.33 -14.38 -13.36
C ALA A 22 -3.64 -13.62 -13.14
N LEU A 23 -4.15 -13.59 -11.92
CA LEU A 23 -5.36 -12.87 -11.53
C LEU A 23 -5.23 -11.35 -11.72
N ALA A 24 -4.11 -10.77 -11.29
CA ALA A 24 -3.87 -9.32 -11.43
C ALA A 24 -3.78 -8.92 -12.91
N ALA A 25 -3.09 -9.74 -13.73
CA ALA A 25 -2.98 -9.52 -15.17
C ALA A 25 -4.35 -9.66 -15.88
N GLU A 26 -5.13 -10.70 -15.56
CA GLU A 26 -6.48 -10.89 -16.10
C GLU A 26 -7.41 -9.72 -15.74
N ALA A 27 -7.29 -9.20 -14.51
CA ALA A 27 -8.04 -8.03 -14.06
C ALA A 27 -7.58 -6.71 -14.71
N GLY A 28 -6.48 -6.73 -15.46
CA GLY A 28 -5.91 -5.55 -16.13
C GLY A 28 -5.32 -4.53 -15.15
N LEU A 29 -4.88 -4.97 -13.98
CA LEU A 29 -4.17 -4.12 -13.02
C LEU A 29 -2.75 -3.84 -13.50
N ALA A 30 -2.16 -2.74 -13.05
CA ALA A 30 -0.85 -2.29 -13.51
C ALA A 30 0.31 -2.83 -12.65
N GLY A 31 0.05 -3.34 -11.44
CA GLY A 31 1.09 -3.86 -10.57
C GLY A 31 0.58 -4.45 -9.27
N ILE A 32 1.51 -5.01 -8.49
CA ILE A 32 1.23 -5.71 -7.24
C ILE A 32 2.13 -5.17 -6.13
N GLU A 33 1.53 -4.82 -4.98
CA GLU A 33 2.23 -4.73 -3.71
C GLU A 33 2.35 -6.14 -3.12
N TRP A 34 3.58 -6.63 -2.97
CA TRP A 34 3.84 -7.97 -2.45
C TRP A 34 3.94 -7.99 -0.92
N GLY A 35 3.19 -8.88 -0.28
CA GLY A 35 3.24 -9.11 1.16
C GLY A 35 4.39 -10.02 1.58
N ALA A 36 5.22 -9.53 2.50
CA ALA A 36 6.40 -10.22 3.03
C ALA A 36 6.07 -11.42 3.91
N ASP A 37 4.92 -11.41 4.55
CA ASP A 37 4.52 -12.45 5.49
C ASP A 37 3.96 -13.70 4.81
N ARG A 38 3.64 -13.62 3.50
CA ARG A 38 2.94 -14.70 2.81
C ARG A 38 3.57 -15.07 1.47
N HIS A 39 3.69 -14.12 0.56
CA HIS A 39 4.04 -14.43 -0.83
C HIS A 39 5.54 -14.30 -1.11
N VAL A 40 6.18 -13.27 -0.57
CA VAL A 40 7.59 -12.98 -0.81
C VAL A 40 8.32 -12.75 0.52
N PRO A 41 8.57 -13.78 1.33
CA PRO A 41 9.32 -13.62 2.58
C PRO A 41 10.71 -13.01 2.34
N PRO A 42 11.24 -12.20 3.29
CA PRO A 42 12.60 -11.70 3.20
C PRO A 42 13.62 -12.83 2.99
N GLY A 43 14.51 -12.65 1.99
CA GLY A 43 15.51 -13.67 1.62
C GLY A 43 14.98 -14.79 0.72
N SER A 44 13.70 -14.75 0.27
CA SER A 44 13.21 -15.63 -0.78
C SER A 44 13.71 -15.21 -2.15
N ASP A 45 13.46 -16.02 -3.18
CA ASP A 45 13.81 -15.70 -4.59
C ASP A 45 12.87 -14.60 -5.16
N ALA A 46 13.08 -13.37 -4.70
CA ALA A 46 12.28 -12.22 -5.09
C ALA A 46 12.51 -11.81 -6.55
N GLY A 47 13.70 -12.06 -7.09
CA GLY A 47 14.01 -11.82 -8.50
C GLY A 47 13.13 -12.64 -9.42
N SER A 48 12.91 -13.93 -9.11
CA SER A 48 11.98 -14.78 -9.88
C SER A 48 10.54 -14.27 -9.84
N VAL A 49 10.10 -13.64 -8.73
CA VAL A 49 8.77 -13.02 -8.64
C VAL A 49 8.70 -11.77 -9.51
N ALA A 50 9.75 -10.95 -9.49
CA ALA A 50 9.85 -9.76 -10.33
C ALA A 50 9.78 -10.13 -11.83
N ASP A 51 10.51 -11.17 -12.25
CA ASP A 51 10.51 -11.66 -13.64
C ASP A 51 9.10 -12.09 -14.08
N ARG A 52 8.40 -12.86 -13.23
CA ARG A 52 7.00 -13.28 -13.51
C ARG A 52 6.04 -12.10 -13.64
N CYS A 53 6.18 -11.10 -12.79
CA CYS A 53 5.41 -9.88 -12.91
C CYS A 53 5.71 -9.16 -14.22
N ALA A 54 6.99 -9.00 -14.57
CA ALA A 54 7.41 -8.36 -15.81
C ALA A 54 6.90 -9.09 -17.05
N ASP A 55 6.97 -10.43 -17.08
CA ASP A 55 6.44 -11.26 -18.16
C ASP A 55 4.92 -11.11 -18.32
N ALA A 56 4.21 -10.83 -17.22
CA ALA A 56 2.77 -10.55 -17.23
C ALA A 56 2.43 -9.05 -17.44
N GLY A 57 3.42 -8.19 -17.64
CA GLY A 57 3.24 -6.74 -17.81
C GLY A 57 2.88 -5.99 -16.52
N LEU A 58 3.20 -6.56 -15.35
CA LEU A 58 2.92 -6.00 -14.03
C LEU A 58 4.18 -5.40 -13.40
N ALA A 59 4.03 -4.28 -12.71
CA ALA A 59 5.07 -3.71 -11.87
C ALA A 59 5.02 -4.28 -10.44
N CYS A 60 6.15 -4.18 -9.70
CA CYS A 60 6.25 -4.44 -8.27
C CYS A 60 6.60 -3.13 -7.54
N PRO A 61 5.70 -2.14 -7.43
CA PRO A 61 6.08 -0.79 -6.98
C PRO A 61 6.35 -0.69 -5.49
N SER A 62 5.80 -1.59 -4.69
CA SER A 62 5.90 -1.59 -3.24
C SER A 62 6.04 -2.99 -2.67
N TYR A 63 6.77 -3.08 -1.56
CA TYR A 63 6.92 -4.28 -0.76
C TYR A 63 6.32 -4.06 0.62
N GLY A 64 5.18 -4.72 0.88
CA GLY A 64 4.43 -4.65 2.12
C GLY A 64 5.08 -5.53 3.19
N THR A 65 5.97 -4.96 4.00
CA THR A 65 6.66 -5.70 5.06
C THR A 65 5.81 -5.79 6.32
N TYR A 66 6.13 -6.77 7.16
CA TYR A 66 5.67 -6.85 8.55
C TYR A 66 6.77 -6.40 9.52
N LEU A 67 7.57 -5.42 9.09
CA LEU A 67 8.50 -4.73 9.98
C LEU A 67 7.74 -3.78 10.89
N PHE A 68 7.83 -4.02 12.19
CA PHE A 68 7.29 -3.15 13.22
C PHE A 68 8.43 -2.32 13.80
N ALA A 69 8.41 -1.02 13.59
CA ALA A 69 9.43 -0.12 14.14
C ALA A 69 9.53 -0.27 15.66
N GLY A 70 10.74 -0.34 16.18
CA GLY A 70 11.03 -0.62 17.58
C GLY A 70 10.99 -2.10 17.99
N ARG A 71 10.55 -3.01 17.10
CA ARG A 71 10.53 -4.46 17.34
C ARG A 71 11.39 -5.24 16.33
N ALA A 72 11.56 -4.71 15.12
CA ALA A 72 12.31 -5.36 14.07
C ALA A 72 13.80 -5.37 14.40
N ALA A 73 14.45 -6.53 14.22
CA ALA A 73 15.91 -6.61 14.31
C ALA A 73 16.57 -5.95 13.09
N VAL A 74 17.78 -5.48 13.25
CA VAL A 74 18.56 -4.86 12.17
C VAL A 74 18.69 -5.77 10.95
N ASP A 75 18.96 -7.06 11.17
CA ASP A 75 19.12 -8.04 10.11
C ASP A 75 17.79 -8.28 9.35
N ASP A 76 16.64 -8.19 10.02
CA ASP A 76 15.32 -8.29 9.37
C ASP A 76 15.05 -7.09 8.45
N VAL A 77 15.43 -5.88 8.91
CA VAL A 77 15.33 -4.67 8.09
C VAL A 77 16.22 -4.77 6.86
N ASP A 78 17.47 -5.21 7.04
CA ASP A 78 18.42 -5.35 5.95
C ASP A 78 17.99 -6.42 4.93
N ALA A 79 17.44 -7.53 5.40
CA ALA A 79 16.89 -8.58 4.55
C ALA A 79 15.66 -8.09 3.76
N ALA A 80 14.75 -7.37 4.41
CA ALA A 80 13.57 -6.81 3.74
C ALA A 80 13.97 -5.78 2.67
N CYS A 81 14.95 -4.92 2.97
CA CYS A 81 15.48 -3.98 1.98
C CYS A 81 16.14 -4.69 0.78
N ALA A 82 16.90 -5.76 1.01
CA ALA A 82 17.51 -6.53 -0.08
C ALA A 82 16.42 -7.17 -0.96
N THR A 83 15.43 -7.79 -0.36
CA THR A 83 14.29 -8.39 -1.06
C THR A 83 13.50 -7.34 -1.87
N ALA A 84 13.28 -6.14 -1.34
CA ALA A 84 12.63 -5.06 -2.09
C ALA A 84 13.44 -4.65 -3.33
N VAL A 85 14.77 -4.55 -3.21
CA VAL A 85 15.65 -4.25 -4.35
C VAL A 85 15.59 -5.35 -5.41
N GLU A 86 15.60 -6.62 -5.01
CA GLU A 86 15.46 -7.75 -5.92
C GLU A 86 14.11 -7.81 -6.63
N LEU A 87 13.03 -7.43 -5.93
CA LEU A 87 11.70 -7.25 -6.52
C LEU A 87 11.62 -6.08 -7.51
N GLY A 88 12.58 -5.16 -7.49
CA GLY A 88 12.48 -3.89 -8.19
C GLY A 88 11.49 -2.91 -7.53
N ALA A 89 11.10 -3.16 -6.28
CA ALA A 89 10.22 -2.27 -5.53
C ALA A 89 10.97 -1.01 -5.09
N ALA A 90 10.36 0.15 -5.31
CA ALA A 90 10.94 1.43 -4.90
C ALA A 90 10.54 1.85 -3.48
N ASN A 91 9.54 1.20 -2.91
CA ASN A 91 8.95 1.53 -1.61
C ASN A 91 8.85 0.33 -0.69
N LEU A 92 9.17 0.55 0.59
CA LEU A 92 8.91 -0.36 1.71
C LEU A 92 7.74 0.16 2.53
N ARG A 93 6.70 -0.63 2.74
CA ARG A 93 5.65 -0.33 3.71
C ARG A 93 5.97 -0.98 5.04
N ILE A 94 5.95 -0.20 6.12
CA ILE A 94 6.26 -0.64 7.48
C ILE A 94 5.16 -0.22 8.46
N TRP A 95 5.18 -0.80 9.66
CA TRP A 95 4.27 -0.49 10.75
C TRP A 95 4.95 0.34 11.84
N ALA A 96 4.23 1.31 12.41
CA ALA A 96 4.66 2.05 13.60
C ALA A 96 3.68 1.77 14.75
N PRO A 97 3.90 0.73 15.58
CA PRO A 97 3.07 0.47 16.75
C PRO A 97 3.14 1.63 17.75
N ASP A 98 2.20 1.70 18.70
CA ASP A 98 2.07 2.84 19.62
C ASP A 98 3.35 3.13 20.41
N GLU A 99 4.13 2.11 20.73
CA GLU A 99 5.39 2.23 21.47
C GLU A 99 6.59 2.62 20.58
N ALA A 100 6.46 2.62 19.24
CA ALA A 100 7.56 2.94 18.35
C ALA A 100 8.05 4.37 18.54
N GLY A 101 9.33 4.55 18.75
CA GLY A 101 9.99 5.85 18.80
C GLY A 101 10.28 6.40 17.42
N ALA A 102 10.46 7.73 17.30
CA ALA A 102 10.89 8.33 16.05
C ALA A 102 12.27 7.83 15.61
N ALA A 103 13.16 7.52 16.53
CA ALA A 103 14.48 6.97 16.27
C ALA A 103 14.40 5.58 15.61
N ASP A 104 13.41 4.74 15.99
CA ASP A 104 13.21 3.41 15.43
C ASP A 104 12.78 3.49 13.95
N VAL A 105 11.88 4.43 13.66
CA VAL A 105 11.43 4.70 12.27
C VAL A 105 12.56 5.31 11.45
N ALA A 106 13.35 6.22 12.05
CA ALA A 106 14.48 6.85 11.38
C ALA A 106 15.55 5.83 10.99
N ASP A 107 15.88 4.85 11.86
CA ASP A 107 16.85 3.80 11.54
C ASP A 107 16.42 2.98 10.31
N ILE A 108 15.14 2.59 10.25
CA ILE A 108 14.61 1.88 9.07
C ILE A 108 14.68 2.77 7.83
N ALA A 109 14.28 4.04 7.93
CA ALA A 109 14.31 4.98 6.81
C ALA A 109 15.74 5.22 6.30
N ASP A 110 16.72 5.36 7.18
CA ASP A 110 18.13 5.57 6.84
C ASP A 110 18.72 4.33 6.13
N ARG A 111 18.42 3.11 6.62
CA ARG A 111 18.86 1.84 5.99
C ARG A 111 18.26 1.64 4.60
N ALA A 112 16.96 1.90 4.47
CA ALA A 112 16.26 1.85 3.20
C ALA A 112 16.79 2.90 2.22
N GLY A 113 17.01 4.13 2.70
CA GLY A 113 17.60 5.23 1.91
C GLY A 113 18.99 4.92 1.40
N GLY A 114 19.82 4.21 2.17
CA GLY A 114 21.15 3.71 1.74
C GLY A 114 21.09 2.75 0.54
N ARG A 115 19.91 2.21 0.22
CA ARG A 115 19.65 1.32 -0.94
C ARG A 115 18.76 1.98 -2.00
N GLY A 116 18.50 3.28 -1.88
CA GLY A 116 17.67 4.02 -2.82
C GLY A 116 16.16 3.79 -2.65
N LEU A 117 15.74 3.21 -1.52
CA LEU A 117 14.34 2.94 -1.24
C LEU A 117 13.67 4.08 -0.47
N THR A 118 12.40 4.28 -0.72
CA THR A 118 11.50 5.06 0.15
C THR A 118 10.87 4.13 1.19
N VAL A 119 10.42 4.74 2.29
CA VAL A 119 9.68 4.04 3.35
C VAL A 119 8.33 4.72 3.50
N SER A 120 7.28 3.92 3.63
CA SER A 120 5.94 4.43 3.90
C SER A 120 5.36 3.76 5.13
N LEU A 121 4.86 4.59 6.04
CA LEU A 121 4.13 4.11 7.22
C LEU A 121 2.73 3.66 6.80
N GLU A 122 2.31 2.50 7.25
CA GLU A 122 0.93 2.08 7.08
C GLU A 122 0.03 2.91 7.98
N PHE A 123 -1.03 3.49 7.39
CA PHE A 123 -2.04 4.24 8.13
C PHE A 123 -3.08 3.24 8.66
N HIS A 124 -3.02 2.93 9.96
CA HIS A 124 -3.85 1.87 10.51
C HIS A 124 -4.32 2.18 11.94
N PRO A 125 -5.63 1.96 12.26
CA PRO A 125 -6.14 2.09 13.61
C PRO A 125 -5.36 1.26 14.63
N GLY A 126 -5.14 1.81 15.84
CA GLY A 126 -4.39 1.13 16.90
C GLY A 126 -2.88 1.15 16.73
N THR A 127 -2.37 2.10 15.95
CA THR A 127 -0.94 2.38 15.77
C THR A 127 -0.67 3.88 15.89
N ARG A 128 0.61 4.29 15.97
CA ARG A 128 0.99 5.72 15.94
C ARG A 128 0.54 6.45 14.67
N THR A 129 0.18 5.71 13.63
CA THR A 129 -0.32 6.22 12.36
C THR A 129 -1.83 5.98 12.18
N GLY A 130 -2.57 5.83 13.27
CA GLY A 130 -4.02 5.61 13.25
C GLY A 130 -4.88 6.85 12.99
N THR A 131 -4.28 8.05 12.97
CA THR A 131 -4.97 9.31 12.63
C THR A 131 -4.05 10.21 11.82
N ALA A 132 -4.63 11.14 11.05
CA ALA A 132 -3.84 12.13 10.32
C ALA A 132 -2.93 12.96 11.25
N ALA A 133 -3.45 13.37 12.40
CA ALA A 133 -2.70 14.20 13.35
C ALA A 133 -1.48 13.45 13.92
N SER A 134 -1.65 12.21 14.35
CA SER A 134 -0.55 11.40 14.91
C SER A 134 0.45 11.00 13.83
N THR A 135 -0.01 10.69 12.62
CA THR A 135 0.86 10.40 11.47
C THR A 135 1.75 11.59 11.11
N LEU A 136 1.16 12.77 10.96
CA LEU A 136 1.91 13.99 10.65
C LEU A 136 2.90 14.38 11.75
N ALA A 137 2.53 14.18 13.01
CA ALA A 137 3.43 14.40 14.14
C ALA A 137 4.64 13.46 14.08
N LEU A 138 4.43 12.15 13.80
CA LEU A 138 5.51 11.18 13.66
C LEU A 138 6.41 11.50 12.46
N LEU A 139 5.83 11.83 11.30
CA LEU A 139 6.59 12.21 10.11
C LEU A 139 7.47 13.44 10.36
N ALA A 140 6.94 14.44 11.07
CA ALA A 140 7.69 15.65 11.44
C ALA A 140 8.80 15.36 12.46
N GLU A 141 8.55 14.47 13.43
CA GLU A 141 9.52 14.07 14.45
C GLU A 141 10.68 13.27 13.85
N VAL A 142 10.40 12.38 12.91
CA VAL A 142 11.41 11.55 12.22
C VAL A 142 12.23 12.37 11.23
N ASP A 143 11.61 13.28 10.50
CA ASP A 143 12.22 14.21 9.53
C ASP A 143 13.21 13.55 8.56
N ARG A 144 12.72 12.58 7.79
CA ARG A 144 13.50 11.92 6.73
C ARG A 144 12.91 12.21 5.35
N PRO A 145 13.75 12.56 4.34
CA PRO A 145 13.28 12.91 2.99
C PRO A 145 12.64 11.74 2.24
N ASN A 146 13.01 10.50 2.58
CA ASN A 146 12.48 9.27 1.99
C ASN A 146 11.37 8.61 2.82
N LEU A 147 10.81 9.31 3.85
CA LEU A 147 9.72 8.80 4.67
C LEU A 147 8.38 9.43 4.27
N PHE A 148 7.40 8.58 4.06
CA PHE A 148 6.04 8.90 3.60
C PHE A 148 5.01 8.12 4.41
N THR A 149 3.74 8.23 4.04
CA THR A 149 2.65 7.42 4.59
C THR A 149 1.77 6.85 3.49
N TYR A 150 1.19 5.68 3.72
CA TYR A 150 -0.02 5.24 3.05
C TYR A 150 -1.22 5.96 3.64
N TRP A 151 -2.34 5.85 2.99
CA TRP A 151 -3.63 6.18 3.58
C TRP A 151 -4.68 5.13 3.21
N GLN A 152 -5.52 4.85 4.19
CA GLN A 152 -6.72 4.03 4.10
C GLN A 152 -7.73 4.54 5.14
N PRO A 153 -9.06 4.45 4.89
CA PRO A 153 -10.03 4.93 5.84
C PRO A 153 -10.18 3.96 7.01
N ASP A 154 -10.30 4.48 8.24
CA ASP A 154 -10.79 3.69 9.37
C ASP A 154 -12.28 3.38 9.15
N PRO A 155 -12.72 2.11 9.29
CA PRO A 155 -14.12 1.73 9.13
C PRO A 155 -15.10 2.47 10.07
N GLY A 156 -14.60 3.00 11.19
CA GLY A 156 -15.40 3.74 12.17
C GLY A 156 -15.64 5.22 11.82
N LEU A 157 -14.94 5.77 10.82
CA LEU A 157 -15.04 7.18 10.48
C LEU A 157 -16.27 7.50 9.63
N SER A 158 -16.81 8.71 9.82
CA SER A 158 -17.72 9.26 8.83
C SER A 158 -16.97 9.55 7.51
N ARG A 159 -17.70 9.56 6.39
CA ARG A 159 -17.11 9.94 5.10
C ARG A 159 -16.45 11.33 5.16
N ALA A 160 -17.05 12.28 5.82
CA ALA A 160 -16.52 13.64 5.93
C ALA A 160 -15.17 13.65 6.69
N ASP A 161 -15.09 12.91 7.78
CA ASP A 161 -13.86 12.81 8.58
C ASP A 161 -12.78 12.06 7.80
N ALA A 162 -13.10 10.98 7.10
CA ALA A 162 -12.16 10.25 6.25
C ALA A 162 -11.60 11.12 5.12
N LEU A 163 -12.43 11.93 4.45
CA LEU A 163 -11.97 12.89 3.45
C LEU A 163 -11.09 13.99 4.05
N ALA A 164 -11.38 14.45 5.27
CA ALA A 164 -10.57 15.44 5.97
C ALA A 164 -9.20 14.85 6.37
N GLU A 165 -9.15 13.60 6.84
CA GLU A 165 -7.89 12.90 7.13
C GLU A 165 -7.03 12.71 5.89
N HIS A 166 -7.62 12.21 4.79
CA HIS A 166 -6.92 12.07 3.53
C HIS A 166 -6.31 13.40 3.08
N ALA A 167 -7.12 14.48 3.08
CA ALA A 167 -6.66 15.81 2.68
C ALA A 167 -5.48 16.29 3.55
N ALA A 168 -5.51 16.01 4.85
CA ALA A 168 -4.44 16.41 5.77
C ALA A 168 -3.11 15.72 5.47
N VAL A 169 -3.12 14.42 5.10
CA VAL A 169 -1.89 13.66 4.83
C VAL A 169 -1.41 13.71 3.38
N THR A 170 -2.17 14.29 2.47
CA THR A 170 -1.87 14.31 1.02
C THR A 170 -0.46 14.80 0.70
N GLY A 171 0.07 15.76 1.48
CA GLY A 171 1.44 16.29 1.35
C GLY A 171 2.55 15.25 1.56
N HIS A 172 2.26 14.16 2.26
CA HIS A 172 3.19 13.08 2.60
C HIS A 172 2.74 11.71 2.07
N LEU A 173 1.63 11.67 1.33
CA LEU A 173 1.02 10.45 0.84
C LEU A 173 1.83 9.84 -0.29
N SER A 174 2.18 8.56 -0.16
CA SER A 174 2.78 7.74 -1.22
C SER A 174 1.73 6.95 -1.99
N HIS A 175 1.02 6.06 -1.32
CA HIS A 175 0.07 5.12 -1.92
C HIS A 175 -1.21 5.02 -1.10
N LEU A 176 -2.19 4.31 -1.64
CA LEU A 176 -3.50 4.08 -1.04
C LEU A 176 -3.78 2.58 -0.97
N HIS A 177 -4.32 2.12 0.16
CA HIS A 177 -5.05 0.86 0.22
C HIS A 177 -6.54 1.14 0.02
N VAL A 178 -7.13 0.47 -0.96
CA VAL A 178 -8.47 0.77 -1.46
C VAL A 178 -9.40 -0.40 -1.20
N PHE A 179 -10.45 -0.16 -0.44
CA PHE A 179 -11.46 -1.13 -0.07
C PHE A 179 -12.77 -0.45 0.33
N THR A 180 -13.83 -1.20 0.52
CA THR A 180 -15.09 -0.70 1.07
C THR A 180 -15.61 -1.64 2.14
N TRP A 181 -15.91 -1.07 3.32
CA TRP A 181 -16.46 -1.80 4.46
C TRP A 181 -17.92 -1.45 4.68
N GLY A 182 -18.70 -2.41 5.14
CA GLY A 182 -20.03 -2.19 5.67
C GLY A 182 -20.02 -1.89 7.18
N PRO A 183 -21.21 -1.79 7.80
CA PRO A 183 -21.34 -1.41 9.21
C PRO A 183 -20.66 -2.33 10.23
N ALA A 184 -20.38 -3.57 9.86
CA ALA A 184 -19.66 -4.52 10.72
C ALA A 184 -18.11 -4.39 10.63
N GLY A 185 -17.60 -3.37 9.93
CA GLY A 185 -16.17 -3.11 9.80
C GLY A 185 -15.43 -4.17 8.98
N PHE A 186 -14.21 -4.52 9.37
CA PHE A 186 -13.26 -5.35 8.61
C PHE A 186 -13.81 -6.71 8.12
N VAL A 187 -14.85 -7.23 8.73
CA VAL A 187 -15.49 -8.50 8.33
C VAL A 187 -16.62 -8.32 7.33
N ASP A 188 -17.08 -7.08 7.10
CA ASP A 188 -18.19 -6.75 6.19
C ASP A 188 -17.63 -6.11 4.91
N ARG A 189 -16.94 -6.91 4.10
CA ARG A 189 -16.31 -6.46 2.86
C ARG A 189 -17.33 -6.28 1.76
N ARG A 190 -17.43 -5.07 1.26
CA ARG A 190 -18.41 -4.65 0.26
C ARG A 190 -17.75 -4.43 -1.10
N PRO A 191 -18.52 -4.51 -2.21
CA PRO A 191 -18.03 -4.09 -3.50
C PRO A 191 -17.48 -2.66 -3.46
N LEU A 192 -16.35 -2.41 -4.12
CA LEU A 192 -15.71 -1.09 -4.14
C LEU A 192 -16.67 0.01 -4.60
N ALA A 193 -17.54 -0.30 -5.56
CA ALA A 193 -18.55 0.62 -6.07
C ALA A 193 -19.50 1.17 -4.98
N ALA A 194 -19.69 0.46 -3.86
CA ALA A 194 -20.47 0.96 -2.73
C ALA A 194 -19.78 2.13 -1.99
N GLY A 195 -18.47 2.30 -2.16
CA GLY A 195 -17.67 3.38 -1.58
C GLY A 195 -17.42 4.56 -2.53
N VAL A 196 -18.17 4.68 -3.62
CA VAL A 196 -17.96 5.69 -4.68
C VAL A 196 -17.86 7.12 -4.14
N ASP A 197 -18.71 7.47 -3.16
CA ASP A 197 -18.76 8.81 -2.58
C ASP A 197 -17.53 9.19 -1.76
N LEU A 198 -16.73 8.18 -1.32
CA LEU A 198 -15.45 8.39 -0.67
C LEU A 198 -14.31 8.34 -1.68
N TRP A 199 -14.27 7.29 -2.49
CA TRP A 199 -13.09 6.98 -3.30
C TRP A 199 -12.92 7.88 -4.52
N GLN A 200 -14.01 8.29 -5.18
CA GLN A 200 -13.87 9.22 -6.31
C GLN A 200 -13.25 10.56 -5.90
N PRO A 201 -13.69 11.24 -4.80
CA PRO A 201 -13.00 12.43 -4.32
C PRO A 201 -11.55 12.21 -3.92
N VAL A 202 -11.24 11.07 -3.26
CA VAL A 202 -9.86 10.72 -2.87
C VAL A 202 -8.97 10.56 -4.10
N LEU A 203 -9.41 9.78 -5.09
CA LEU A 203 -8.64 9.50 -6.29
C LEU A 203 -8.54 10.70 -7.24
N ALA A 204 -9.53 11.61 -7.20
CA ALA A 204 -9.49 12.86 -7.95
C ALA A 204 -8.63 13.95 -7.30
N ALA A 205 -8.24 13.77 -6.02
CA ALA A 205 -7.39 14.72 -5.34
C ALA A 205 -5.99 14.71 -5.95
N GLU A 206 -5.64 15.75 -6.71
CA GLU A 206 -4.30 15.90 -7.26
C GLU A 206 -3.29 16.08 -6.11
N GLY A 207 -2.39 15.10 -5.97
CA GLY A 207 -1.37 15.14 -4.94
C GLY A 207 -0.28 16.17 -5.26
N THR A 208 -0.26 17.26 -4.52
CA THR A 208 0.82 18.27 -4.56
C THR A 208 1.92 17.98 -3.53
N GLY A 209 2.06 16.73 -3.11
CA GLY A 209 2.97 16.35 -2.04
C GLY A 209 4.43 16.13 -2.48
N ARG A 210 5.26 15.75 -1.50
CA ARG A 210 6.70 15.45 -1.68
C ARG A 210 6.97 14.17 -2.48
N TRP A 211 5.97 13.34 -2.73
CA TRP A 211 6.10 12.00 -3.36
C TRP A 211 6.55 12.12 -4.83
N GLY A 212 6.95 12.75 -5.50
CA GLY A 212 7.53 12.94 -6.84
C GLY A 212 7.37 11.81 -7.89
N HIS A 213 6.64 10.73 -7.59
CA HIS A 213 6.45 9.55 -8.44
C HIS A 213 4.96 9.29 -8.70
N ASP A 214 4.64 8.33 -9.57
CA ASP A 214 3.28 7.85 -9.72
C ASP A 214 2.80 7.20 -8.41
N ARG A 215 1.53 7.43 -8.09
CA ARG A 215 0.90 6.90 -6.89
C ARG A 215 0.13 5.65 -7.24
N TRP A 216 0.08 4.71 -6.32
CA TRP A 216 -0.67 3.48 -6.50
C TRP A 216 -1.89 3.45 -5.59
N ALA A 217 -3.00 2.99 -6.14
CA ALA A 217 -4.20 2.63 -5.41
C ALA A 217 -4.29 1.09 -5.47
N PHE A 218 -3.93 0.44 -4.37
CA PHE A 218 -3.94 -1.02 -4.28
C PHE A 218 -5.27 -1.50 -3.73
N LEU A 219 -5.98 -2.35 -4.49
CA LEU A 219 -7.08 -3.14 -3.95
C LEU A 219 -6.53 -4.05 -2.86
N GLU A 220 -6.98 -3.87 -1.62
CA GLU A 220 -6.53 -4.67 -0.49
C GLU A 220 -7.57 -5.70 -0.09
N TYR A 221 -8.75 -5.65 -0.35
CA TYR A 221 -9.76 -6.66 -0.08
C TYR A 221 -10.88 -6.61 -1.13
N VAL A 222 -11.51 -7.74 -1.33
CA VAL A 222 -12.68 -7.90 -2.21
C VAL A 222 -13.82 -8.58 -1.44
N PRO A 223 -15.08 -8.49 -1.90
CA PRO A 223 -16.20 -9.17 -1.24
C PRO A 223 -15.94 -10.65 -1.03
N GLY A 224 -16.05 -11.11 0.22
CA GLY A 224 -15.88 -12.51 0.61
C GLY A 224 -14.50 -13.10 0.37
N ASP A 225 -13.50 -12.28 0.09
CA ASP A 225 -12.15 -12.72 -0.35
C ASP A 225 -12.19 -13.62 -1.59
N ASP A 226 -13.26 -13.51 -2.38
CA ASP A 226 -13.47 -14.34 -3.57
C ASP A 226 -12.67 -13.79 -4.77
N PRO A 227 -11.68 -14.55 -5.28
CA PRO A 227 -10.91 -14.15 -6.46
C PRO A 227 -11.77 -13.81 -7.69
N ALA A 228 -12.96 -14.45 -7.82
CA ALA A 228 -13.88 -14.15 -8.93
C ALA A 228 -14.42 -12.72 -8.92
N CYS A 229 -14.34 -12.01 -7.78
CA CYS A 229 -14.74 -10.61 -7.69
C CYS A 229 -13.70 -9.65 -8.28
N LEU A 230 -12.41 -10.05 -8.38
CA LEU A 230 -11.31 -9.12 -8.65
C LEU A 230 -11.48 -8.35 -9.96
N VAL A 231 -11.90 -8.99 -11.04
CA VAL A 231 -12.09 -8.35 -12.35
C VAL A 231 -13.11 -7.20 -12.27
N GLY A 232 -14.21 -7.37 -11.53
CA GLY A 232 -15.22 -6.35 -11.32
C GLY A 232 -14.71 -5.18 -10.48
N GLU A 233 -14.01 -5.48 -9.39
CA GLU A 233 -13.42 -4.49 -8.49
C GLU A 233 -12.31 -3.69 -9.19
N ALA A 234 -11.43 -4.35 -9.94
CA ALA A 234 -10.39 -3.72 -10.73
C ALA A 234 -10.97 -2.83 -11.84
N THR A 235 -12.03 -3.28 -12.51
CA THR A 235 -12.74 -2.46 -13.51
C THR A 235 -13.25 -1.16 -12.90
N THR A 236 -13.83 -1.25 -11.71
CA THR A 236 -14.32 -0.09 -10.96
C THR A 236 -13.16 0.86 -10.61
N LEU A 237 -12.07 0.34 -10.04
CA LEU A 237 -10.92 1.15 -9.65
C LEU A 237 -10.26 1.82 -10.86
N ARG A 238 -10.02 1.09 -11.94
CA ARG A 238 -9.43 1.61 -13.18
C ARG A 238 -10.28 2.69 -13.84
N ALA A 239 -11.60 2.57 -13.76
CA ALA A 239 -12.50 3.62 -14.23
C ALA A 239 -12.33 4.92 -13.40
N TRP A 240 -12.10 4.80 -12.11
CA TRP A 240 -11.92 5.96 -11.22
C TRP A 240 -10.52 6.58 -11.30
N THR A 241 -9.49 5.80 -11.58
CA THR A 241 -8.11 6.32 -11.80
C THR A 241 -7.89 6.89 -13.20
N GLY A 242 -8.87 6.77 -14.09
CA GLY A 242 -8.76 7.25 -15.48
C GLY A 242 -7.94 6.34 -16.40
N GLU A 243 -7.67 5.11 -16.00
CA GLU A 243 -6.92 4.12 -16.81
C GLU A 243 -7.79 3.40 -17.86
N ALA A 244 -9.11 3.45 -17.71
CA ALA A 244 -10.05 2.74 -18.59
C ALA A 244 -9.98 3.14 -20.09
N GLY A 245 -9.22 4.18 -20.43
CA GLY A 245 -9.02 4.65 -21.83
C GLY A 245 -7.58 4.54 -22.33
N ARG A 246 -6.68 3.87 -21.61
CA ARG A 246 -5.26 3.75 -21.95
C ARG A 246 -4.89 2.32 -22.41
N ALA A 247 -5.73 1.70 -23.22
CA ALA A 247 -5.45 0.41 -23.86
C ALA A 247 -4.85 0.61 -25.25
#